data_8fb2fa295e827ea773958cbe13a02535
#
_entry.id   8fb2fa295e827ea773958cbe13a02535
#
_cell.length_a   1.000
_cell.length_b   1.000
_cell.length_c   1.000
_cell.angle_alpha   90.00
_cell.angle_beta   90.00
_cell.angle_gamma   90.00
#
_symmetry.space_group_name_H-M   'P 1'
#
loop_
_entity.id
_entity.type
_entity.pdbx_description
1 polymer ?
#
loop_
_entity_poly.entity_id
_entity_poly.type
_entity_poly.pdbx_seq_one_letter_code
_entity_poly.pdbx_strand_id
1 'polypeptide(L)'
;MKNNLDALLNQLEHYISNNETINLQVSQSTVGWQIEHSLLTINGVVSAVHKSNPKDYHWKFSLIKIMVLATKKIPRGKAKAPKVVVPKADITCVDLEQHLAKARDTVKSLELVSKDHYFEHPYFGKLKLKETIRFLEIHTTHHLNIIEDIVNNK
;
A
#
# COMPACT_ATOMS: atom_id res chain seq x y z
N MET A 1 -1.10 -18.66 3.08
CA MET A 1 -1.62 -18.18 1.76
C MET A 1 -0.46 -17.46 1.07
N LYS A 2 -0.06 -17.92 -0.14
CA LYS A 2 1.04 -17.27 -0.88
C LYS A 2 0.55 -15.89 -1.33
N ASN A 3 1.15 -14.81 -0.82
CA ASN A 3 0.89 -13.44 -1.24
C ASN A 3 2.10 -12.93 -2.04
N ASN A 4 1.87 -11.91 -2.85
CA ASN A 4 2.91 -11.32 -3.70
C ASN A 4 3.58 -10.10 -3.07
N LEU A 5 3.26 -9.78 -1.80
CA LEU A 5 3.74 -8.56 -1.14
C LEU A 5 5.26 -8.55 -0.97
N ASP A 6 5.89 -9.71 -0.67
CA ASP A 6 7.35 -9.79 -0.55
C ASP A 6 8.05 -9.42 -1.87
N ALA A 7 7.53 -9.91 -3.00
CA ALA A 7 8.08 -9.54 -4.32
C ALA A 7 7.90 -8.05 -4.61
N LEU A 8 6.78 -7.45 -4.21
CA LEU A 8 6.54 -6.00 -4.36
C LEU A 8 7.43 -5.18 -3.44
N LEU A 9 7.68 -5.65 -2.20
CA LEU A 9 8.64 -5.00 -1.29
C LEU A 9 10.06 -5.04 -1.86
N ASN A 10 10.49 -6.13 -2.51
CA ASN A 10 11.78 -6.19 -3.20
C ASN A 10 11.86 -5.19 -4.37
N GLN A 11 10.76 -4.97 -5.09
CA GLN A 11 10.73 -3.96 -6.14
C GLN A 11 10.81 -2.54 -5.58
N LEU A 12 10.12 -2.22 -4.47
CA LEU A 12 10.26 -0.93 -3.78
C LEU A 12 11.70 -0.69 -3.32
N GLU A 13 12.36 -1.72 -2.74
CA GLU A 13 13.76 -1.66 -2.30
C GLU A 13 14.71 -1.25 -3.42
N HIS A 14 14.50 -1.79 -4.61
CA HIS A 14 15.32 -1.47 -5.80
C HIS A 14 15.35 0.03 -6.12
N TYR A 15 14.27 0.77 -5.82
CA TYR A 15 14.15 2.19 -6.11
C TYR A 15 14.56 3.13 -4.97
N ILE A 16 15.01 2.62 -3.81
CA ILE A 16 15.37 3.47 -2.65
C ILE A 16 16.48 4.46 -3.01
N SER A 17 17.47 4.05 -3.81
CA SER A 17 18.56 4.95 -4.26
C SER A 17 18.08 6.09 -5.16
N ASN A 18 16.87 6.01 -5.71
CA ASN A 18 16.25 7.04 -6.53
C ASN A 18 15.30 7.95 -5.74
N ASN A 19 15.32 7.92 -4.40
CA ASN A 19 14.34 8.56 -3.52
C ASN A 19 14.05 10.04 -3.83
N GLU A 20 15.06 10.81 -4.26
CA GLU A 20 14.93 12.24 -4.57
C GLU A 20 14.42 12.51 -6.00
N THR A 21 14.36 11.47 -6.84
CA THR A 21 13.92 11.64 -8.23
C THR A 21 12.46 12.07 -8.29
N ILE A 22 12.19 13.09 -9.10
CA ILE A 22 10.86 13.63 -9.37
C ILE A 22 10.68 13.87 -10.88
N ASN A 23 9.47 13.64 -11.38
CA ASN A 23 9.05 14.04 -12.71
C ASN A 23 7.66 14.69 -12.61
N LEU A 24 7.61 16.01 -12.71
CA LEU A 24 6.36 16.77 -12.52
C LEU A 24 5.29 16.51 -13.59
N GLN A 25 5.66 15.90 -14.72
CA GLN A 25 4.69 15.46 -15.75
C GLN A 25 3.95 14.19 -15.31
N VAL A 26 4.56 13.40 -14.41
CA VAL A 26 4.01 12.14 -13.90
C VAL A 26 3.36 12.36 -12.54
N SER A 27 4.08 12.98 -11.59
CA SER A 27 3.66 13.14 -10.21
C SER A 27 4.28 14.38 -9.57
N GLN A 28 3.52 15.04 -8.67
CA GLN A 28 4.02 16.12 -7.82
C GLN A 28 4.87 15.62 -6.64
N SER A 29 5.02 14.30 -6.48
CA SER A 29 5.74 13.65 -5.38
C SER A 29 6.94 12.88 -5.92
N THR A 30 8.00 12.81 -5.09
CA THR A 30 9.22 12.05 -5.41
C THR A 30 9.02 10.54 -5.36
N VAL A 31 9.98 9.79 -5.89
CA VAL A 31 10.06 8.34 -5.73
C VAL A 31 10.05 7.94 -4.25
N GLY A 32 10.82 8.62 -3.39
CA GLY A 32 10.86 8.38 -1.95
C GLY A 32 9.48 8.54 -1.30
N TRP A 33 8.72 9.56 -1.71
CA TRP A 33 7.34 9.74 -1.24
C TRP A 33 6.44 8.55 -1.62
N GLN A 34 6.56 8.04 -2.86
CA GLN A 34 5.76 6.91 -3.34
C GLN A 34 6.08 5.62 -2.56
N ILE A 35 7.38 5.38 -2.32
CA ILE A 35 7.84 4.23 -1.52
C ILE A 35 7.30 4.33 -0.11
N GLU A 36 7.55 5.44 0.58
CA GLU A 36 7.16 5.63 1.98
C GLU A 36 5.64 5.54 2.16
N HIS A 37 4.86 6.15 1.26
CA HIS A 37 3.40 6.04 1.28
C HIS A 37 2.93 4.57 1.20
N SER A 38 3.57 3.77 0.35
CA SER A 38 3.27 2.34 0.23
C SER A 38 3.60 1.58 1.52
N LEU A 39 4.76 1.86 2.13
CA LEU A 39 5.20 1.22 3.38
C LEU A 39 4.30 1.61 4.56
N LEU A 40 3.95 2.89 4.69
CA LEU A 40 3.02 3.39 5.71
C LEU A 40 1.65 2.74 5.55
N THR A 41 1.17 2.59 4.31
CA THR A 41 -0.11 1.94 4.03
C THR A 41 -0.08 0.48 4.44
N ILE A 42 0.96 -0.28 4.08
CA ILE A 42 1.10 -1.68 4.47
C ILE A 42 1.10 -1.81 6.00
N ASN A 43 1.95 -1.06 6.69
CA ASN A 43 2.08 -1.12 8.14
C ASN A 43 0.78 -0.72 8.86
N GLY A 44 0.12 0.35 8.41
CA GLY A 44 -1.12 0.83 9.00
C GLY A 44 -2.29 -0.13 8.79
N VAL A 45 -2.45 -0.65 7.58
CA VAL A 45 -3.53 -1.58 7.22
C VAL A 45 -3.37 -2.91 7.98
N VAL A 46 -2.17 -3.49 8.01
CA VAL A 46 -1.94 -4.74 8.74
C VAL A 46 -2.14 -4.56 10.25
N SER A 47 -1.68 -3.44 10.81
CA SER A 47 -1.96 -3.10 12.22
C SER A 47 -3.47 -3.02 12.50
N ALA A 48 -4.25 -2.42 11.59
CA ALA A 48 -5.70 -2.35 11.73
C ALA A 48 -6.36 -3.74 11.61
N VAL A 49 -5.86 -4.61 10.73
CA VAL A 49 -6.32 -6.01 10.63
C VAL A 49 -6.13 -6.74 11.96
N HIS A 50 -4.95 -6.67 12.57
CA HIS A 50 -4.67 -7.30 13.86
C HIS A 50 -5.59 -6.80 14.98
N LYS A 51 -5.99 -5.53 14.96
CA LYS A 51 -6.87 -4.91 15.97
C LYS A 51 -8.35 -5.15 15.70
N SER A 52 -8.71 -5.64 14.52
CA SER A 52 -10.12 -5.84 14.16
C SER A 52 -10.75 -6.98 14.97
N ASN A 53 -12.02 -6.83 15.33
CA ASN A 53 -12.79 -7.91 15.93
C ASN A 53 -13.67 -8.56 14.85
N PRO A 54 -13.46 -9.84 14.50
CA PRO A 54 -14.25 -10.54 13.48
C PRO A 54 -15.76 -10.49 13.71
N LYS A 55 -16.22 -10.37 14.98
CA LYS A 55 -17.64 -10.27 15.31
C LYS A 55 -18.30 -8.98 14.82
N ASP A 56 -17.50 -7.93 14.64
CA ASP A 56 -17.98 -6.62 14.16
C ASP A 56 -17.97 -6.51 12.64
N TYR A 57 -17.60 -7.60 11.94
CA TYR A 57 -17.62 -7.62 10.50
C TYR A 57 -19.05 -7.57 9.96
N HIS A 58 -19.32 -6.61 9.09
CA HIS A 58 -20.52 -6.57 8.27
C HIS A 58 -20.14 -6.26 6.82
N TRP A 59 -20.74 -6.98 5.90
CA TRP A 59 -20.53 -6.75 4.49
C TRP A 59 -21.27 -5.49 4.02
N LYS A 60 -20.60 -4.69 3.19
CA LYS A 60 -21.21 -3.53 2.53
C LYS A 60 -20.93 -3.59 1.04
N PHE A 61 -21.98 -3.34 0.25
CA PHE A 61 -21.85 -3.22 -1.19
C PHE A 61 -21.04 -1.96 -1.55
N SER A 62 -20.07 -2.11 -2.47
CA SER A 62 -19.29 -0.99 -3.00
C SER A 62 -18.88 -1.30 -4.45
N LEU A 63 -19.43 -0.55 -5.39
CA LEU A 63 -19.06 -0.66 -6.82
C LEU A 63 -17.58 -0.34 -7.04
N ILE A 64 -17.05 0.66 -6.34
CA ILE A 64 -15.63 1.04 -6.44
C ILE A 64 -14.74 -0.12 -5.99
N LYS A 65 -15.09 -0.79 -4.87
CA LYS A 65 -14.38 -1.99 -4.41
C LYS A 65 -14.36 -3.07 -5.51
N ILE A 66 -15.54 -3.40 -6.03
CA ILE A 66 -15.68 -4.45 -7.07
C ILE A 66 -14.81 -4.09 -8.28
N MET A 67 -14.89 -2.85 -8.76
CA MET A 67 -14.16 -2.38 -9.92
C MET A 67 -12.64 -2.44 -9.70
N VAL A 68 -12.15 -1.93 -8.57
CA VAL A 68 -10.71 -1.93 -8.26
C VAL A 68 -10.18 -3.35 -8.07
N LEU A 69 -10.88 -4.20 -7.31
CA LEU A 69 -10.46 -5.59 -7.11
C LEU A 69 -10.53 -6.44 -8.38
N ALA A 70 -11.48 -6.17 -9.29
CA ALA A 70 -11.60 -6.88 -10.57
C ALA A 70 -10.56 -6.43 -11.60
N THR A 71 -10.44 -5.10 -11.79
CA THR A 71 -9.52 -4.53 -12.80
C THR A 71 -8.08 -4.46 -12.34
N LYS A 72 -7.82 -4.57 -11.03
CA LYS A 72 -6.51 -4.36 -10.39
C LYS A 72 -5.91 -2.97 -10.68
N LYS A 73 -6.76 -1.97 -10.91
CA LYS A 73 -6.34 -0.61 -11.25
C LYS A 73 -6.95 0.39 -10.28
N ILE A 74 -6.11 1.33 -9.82
CA ILE A 74 -6.53 2.51 -9.05
C ILE A 74 -6.35 3.72 -9.97
N PRO A 75 -7.40 4.52 -10.22
CA PRO A 75 -7.29 5.75 -11.01
C PRO A 75 -6.37 6.75 -10.32
N ARG A 76 -5.36 7.26 -11.05
CA ARG A 76 -4.42 8.28 -10.53
C ARG A 76 -5.15 9.60 -10.28
N GLY A 77 -4.79 10.30 -9.19
CA GLY A 77 -5.28 11.65 -8.88
C GLY A 77 -6.76 11.74 -8.49
N LYS A 78 -7.46 10.64 -8.28
CA LYS A 78 -8.89 10.64 -7.92
C LYS A 78 -9.17 10.60 -6.42
N ALA A 79 -8.26 10.05 -5.62
CA ALA A 79 -8.41 9.94 -4.18
C ALA A 79 -7.26 10.65 -3.46
N LYS A 80 -7.59 11.32 -2.34
CA LYS A 80 -6.57 11.87 -1.43
C LYS A 80 -6.18 10.80 -0.42
N ALA A 81 -4.87 10.66 -0.18
CA ALA A 81 -4.35 9.79 0.86
C ALA A 81 -4.81 10.29 2.25
N PRO A 82 -5.28 9.40 3.14
CA PRO A 82 -5.51 9.75 4.54
C PRO A 82 -4.25 10.30 5.19
N LYS A 83 -4.38 11.30 6.08
CA LYS A 83 -3.22 11.98 6.71
C LYS A 83 -2.22 11.02 7.36
N VAL A 84 -2.70 9.90 7.90
CA VAL A 84 -1.88 8.89 8.61
C VAL A 84 -0.90 8.13 7.71
N VAL A 85 -1.12 8.14 6.39
CA VAL A 85 -0.24 7.50 5.40
C VAL A 85 0.43 8.52 4.48
N VAL A 86 0.33 9.81 4.79
CA VAL A 86 1.07 10.86 4.07
C VAL A 86 2.49 10.92 4.61
N PRO A 87 3.52 10.70 3.78
CA PRO A 87 4.90 10.79 4.18
C PRO A 87 5.29 12.18 4.69
N LYS A 88 6.30 12.24 5.56
CA LYS A 88 6.97 13.49 5.94
C LYS A 88 7.78 14.04 4.76
N ALA A 89 8.09 15.35 4.78
CA ALA A 89 8.77 16.01 3.66
C ALA A 89 10.20 15.49 3.41
N ASP A 90 10.95 15.20 4.47
CA ASP A 90 12.39 14.91 4.39
C ASP A 90 12.66 13.43 4.69
N ILE A 91 12.29 12.54 3.76
CA ILE A 91 12.54 11.09 3.89
C ILE A 91 13.90 10.74 3.30
N THR A 92 14.76 10.14 4.12
CA THR A 92 16.08 9.66 3.71
C THR A 92 16.05 8.20 3.24
N CYS A 93 17.09 7.76 2.51
CA CYS A 93 17.26 6.33 2.18
C CYS A 93 17.27 5.45 3.42
N VAL A 94 17.92 5.90 4.51
CA VAL A 94 17.99 5.15 5.77
C VAL A 94 16.60 4.97 6.40
N ASP A 95 15.75 6.01 6.37
CA ASP A 95 14.38 5.91 6.86
C ASP A 95 13.60 4.88 6.03
N LEU A 96 13.73 4.92 4.70
CA LEU A 96 13.05 3.99 3.79
C LEU A 96 13.49 2.55 4.03
N GLU A 97 14.79 2.29 4.23
CA GLU A 97 15.32 0.95 4.55
C GLU A 97 14.76 0.43 5.88
N GLN A 98 14.71 1.27 6.91
CA GLN A 98 14.15 0.90 8.22
C GLN A 98 12.64 0.60 8.12
N HIS A 99 11.89 1.44 7.40
CA HIS A 99 10.45 1.25 7.22
C HIS A 99 10.14 0.03 6.34
N LEU A 100 11.00 -0.26 5.35
CA LEU A 100 10.91 -1.47 4.53
C LEU A 100 11.13 -2.73 5.37
N ALA A 101 12.16 -2.77 6.22
CA ALA A 101 12.40 -3.89 7.13
C ALA A 101 11.19 -4.12 8.04
N LYS A 102 10.62 -3.06 8.61
CA LYS A 102 9.38 -3.13 9.39
C LYS A 102 8.21 -3.68 8.57
N ALA A 103 8.05 -3.24 7.30
CA ALA A 103 6.97 -3.71 6.45
C ALA A 103 7.09 -5.21 6.14
N ARG A 104 8.31 -5.74 5.96
CA ARG A 104 8.56 -7.18 5.79
C ARG A 104 8.09 -7.99 6.99
N ASP A 105 8.44 -7.56 8.20
CA ASP A 105 8.00 -8.22 9.44
C ASP A 105 6.48 -8.12 9.61
N THR A 106 5.91 -6.96 9.28
CA THR A 106 4.48 -6.72 9.33
C THR A 106 3.72 -7.64 8.36
N VAL A 107 4.20 -7.81 7.12
CA VAL A 107 3.60 -8.73 6.14
C VAL A 107 3.66 -10.18 6.61
N LYS A 108 4.78 -10.61 7.18
CA LYS A 108 4.91 -11.98 7.76
C LYS A 108 3.90 -12.22 8.87
N SER A 109 3.59 -11.21 9.68
CA SER A 109 2.62 -11.34 10.78
C SER A 109 1.20 -11.67 10.32
N LEU A 110 0.86 -11.42 9.04
CA LEU A 110 -0.45 -11.79 8.46
C LEU A 110 -0.70 -13.31 8.47
N GLU A 111 0.35 -14.14 8.50
CA GLU A 111 0.23 -15.60 8.59
C GLU A 111 -0.41 -16.06 9.92
N LEU A 112 -0.33 -15.23 10.94
CA LEU A 112 -0.89 -15.49 12.27
C LEU A 112 -2.34 -14.99 12.44
N VAL A 113 -2.88 -14.32 11.42
CA VAL A 113 -4.19 -13.69 11.46
C VAL A 113 -5.27 -14.61 10.90
N SER A 114 -6.39 -14.74 11.62
CA SER A 114 -7.56 -15.46 11.11
C SER A 114 -8.14 -14.79 9.86
N LYS A 115 -8.63 -15.61 8.91
CA LYS A 115 -9.26 -15.16 7.66
C LYS A 115 -10.44 -14.20 7.84
N ASP A 116 -11.06 -14.19 9.02
CA ASP A 116 -12.25 -13.39 9.34
C ASP A 116 -11.92 -12.01 9.87
N HIS A 117 -10.66 -11.73 10.20
CA HIS A 117 -10.20 -10.38 10.48
C HIS A 117 -10.32 -9.50 9.23
N TYR A 118 -10.43 -8.18 9.43
CA TYR A 118 -10.70 -7.26 8.35
C TYR A 118 -9.98 -5.92 8.54
N PHE A 119 -9.84 -5.19 7.43
CA PHE A 119 -9.49 -3.78 7.40
C PHE A 119 -10.69 -2.96 6.93
N GLU A 120 -10.97 -1.84 7.59
CA GLU A 120 -12.02 -0.92 7.17
C GLU A 120 -11.43 0.18 6.29
N HIS A 121 -11.68 0.04 4.97
CA HIS A 121 -11.21 1.00 3.98
C HIS A 121 -12.23 2.14 3.82
N PRO A 122 -11.79 3.44 3.74
CA PRO A 122 -12.70 4.59 3.68
C PRO A 122 -13.74 4.52 2.56
N TYR A 123 -13.38 3.97 1.40
CA TYR A 123 -14.26 3.91 0.22
C TYR A 123 -14.81 2.51 -0.07
N PHE A 124 -14.16 1.44 0.40
CA PHE A 124 -14.52 0.06 0.05
C PHE A 124 -15.32 -0.63 1.15
N GLY A 125 -15.38 -0.03 2.35
CA GLY A 125 -15.92 -0.68 3.54
C GLY A 125 -14.98 -1.75 4.08
N LYS A 126 -15.51 -2.73 4.79
CA LYS A 126 -14.72 -3.77 5.47
C LYS A 126 -14.25 -4.83 4.50
N LEU A 127 -12.95 -4.98 4.38
CA LEU A 127 -12.24 -5.96 3.55
C LEU A 127 -11.76 -7.10 4.44
N LYS A 128 -12.25 -8.32 4.27
CA LYS A 128 -11.70 -9.51 4.95
C LYS A 128 -10.23 -9.71 4.56
N LEU A 129 -9.49 -10.49 5.35
CA LEU A 129 -8.04 -10.69 5.20
C LEU A 129 -7.62 -10.90 3.74
N LYS A 130 -8.30 -11.78 3.00
CA LYS A 130 -7.99 -12.06 1.58
C LYS A 130 -8.17 -10.83 0.68
N GLU A 131 -9.26 -10.06 0.88
CA GLU A 131 -9.52 -8.82 0.13
C GLU A 131 -8.52 -7.74 0.52
N THR A 132 -8.14 -7.67 1.80
CA THR A 132 -7.13 -6.73 2.32
C THR A 132 -5.77 -6.96 1.69
N ILE A 133 -5.30 -8.21 1.64
CA ILE A 133 -4.03 -8.57 0.99
C ILE A 133 -4.08 -8.17 -0.49
N ARG A 134 -5.16 -8.53 -1.20
CA ARG A 134 -5.33 -8.15 -2.61
C ARG A 134 -5.34 -6.63 -2.81
N PHE A 135 -5.97 -5.88 -1.91
CA PHE A 135 -5.92 -4.42 -1.91
C PHE A 135 -4.49 -3.90 -1.75
N LEU A 136 -3.72 -4.42 -0.79
CA LEU A 136 -2.32 -4.01 -0.58
C LEU A 136 -1.45 -4.31 -1.80
N GLU A 137 -1.64 -5.47 -2.44
CA GLU A 137 -0.93 -5.82 -3.68
C GLU A 137 -1.25 -4.81 -4.82
N ILE A 138 -2.54 -4.50 -5.02
CA ILE A 138 -2.99 -3.54 -6.04
C ILE A 138 -2.45 -2.14 -5.74
N HIS A 139 -2.53 -1.69 -4.48
CA HIS A 139 -2.08 -0.38 -4.05
C HIS A 139 -0.56 -0.21 -4.22
N THR A 140 0.22 -1.20 -3.79
CA THR A 140 1.69 -1.17 -3.94
C THR A 140 2.09 -1.21 -5.41
N THR A 141 1.45 -2.04 -6.22
CA THR A 141 1.67 -2.08 -7.68
C THR A 141 1.33 -0.74 -8.34
N HIS A 142 0.26 -0.07 -7.90
CA HIS A 142 -0.11 1.25 -8.40
C HIS A 142 1.02 2.28 -8.18
N HIS A 143 1.61 2.30 -6.99
CA HIS A 143 2.72 3.22 -6.67
C HIS A 143 4.02 2.82 -7.36
N LEU A 144 4.31 1.52 -7.52
CA LEU A 144 5.45 1.05 -8.33
C LEU A 144 5.36 1.52 -9.78
N ASN A 145 4.18 1.43 -10.41
CA ASN A 145 3.99 1.93 -11.77
C ASN A 145 4.22 3.46 -11.87
N ILE A 146 3.86 4.23 -10.83
CA ILE A 146 4.17 5.67 -10.80
C ILE A 146 5.68 5.89 -10.67
N ILE A 147 6.37 5.13 -9.81
CA ILE A 147 7.83 5.17 -9.65
C ILE A 147 8.53 4.87 -10.98
N GLU A 148 8.11 3.81 -11.68
CA GLU A 148 8.68 3.43 -12.98
C GLU A 148 8.50 4.54 -14.02
N ASP A 149 7.32 5.17 -14.08
CA ASP A 149 7.07 6.29 -14.98
C ASP A 149 7.92 7.53 -14.62
N ILE A 150 8.12 7.83 -13.31
CA ILE A 150 8.99 8.92 -12.86
C ILE A 150 10.44 8.66 -13.30
N VAL A 151 10.97 7.46 -13.07
CA VAL A 151 12.37 7.12 -13.34
C VAL A 151 12.65 7.00 -14.83
N ASN A 152 11.71 6.47 -15.61
CA ASN A 152 11.85 6.26 -17.05
C ASN A 152 11.43 7.48 -17.90
N ASN A 153 11.04 8.60 -17.29
CA ASN A 153 10.57 9.81 -17.98
C ASN A 153 9.43 9.52 -19.00
N LYS A 154 8.47 8.70 -18.60
CA LYS A 154 7.30 8.34 -19.42
C LYS A 154 6.07 9.15 -19.06
#